data_b930098f29a36eb0b2faad5f7ade6282
#
_entry.id   b930098f29a36eb0b2faad5f7ade6282
#
_cell.length_a   1.000
_cell.length_b   1.000
_cell.length_c   1.000
_cell.angle_alpha   90.00
_cell.angle_beta   90.00
_cell.angle_gamma   90.00
#
_symmetry.space_group_name_H-M   'P 1'
#
loop_
_entity.id
_entity.type
_entity.pdbx_description
1 polymer ?
#
loop_
_entity_poly.entity_id
_entity_poly.type
_entity_poly.pdbx_seq_one_letter_code
_entity_poly.pdbx_strand_id
1 'polypeptide(L)'
;MFNPTQIVIEAFIKELRLMYERTYTTLEPSYPGIISFVAQVALETIATSDAAYHDVSHTIMVTLVGQEILRGRHISVGNVTPRDWLHFIVSLLCHDIGYVRGICRGDGDGQFVTNLAGDKVSVPEGATDAAMTPYHIARSKLFVRERFSKAVLSHLDTAEIEAYIERTRSPSPRRSSTRQLTIFRGCCVQQISSGS
;
A
#
# COMPACT_ATOMS: atom_id res chain seq x y z
N MET A 1 -25.86 13.51 -2.96
CA MET A 1 -25.40 14.10 -1.68
C MET A 1 -23.90 14.41 -1.86
N PHE A 2 -23.46 15.60 -1.45
CA PHE A 2 -22.05 16.00 -1.53
C PHE A 2 -21.19 15.14 -0.58
N ASN A 3 -20.17 14.46 -1.12
CA ASN A 3 -19.25 13.64 -0.34
C ASN A 3 -17.81 14.19 -0.50
N PRO A 4 -17.28 14.93 0.48
CA PRO A 4 -15.95 15.51 0.39
C PRO A 4 -14.84 14.46 0.21
N THR A 5 -14.95 13.31 0.88
CA THR A 5 -13.98 12.23 0.77
C THR A 5 -13.87 11.71 -0.67
N GLN A 6 -15.02 11.55 -1.34
CA GLN A 6 -15.06 11.09 -2.73
C GLN A 6 -14.36 12.07 -3.67
N ILE A 7 -14.54 13.38 -3.47
CA ILE A 7 -13.87 14.41 -4.28
C ILE A 7 -12.35 14.34 -4.11
N VAL A 8 -11.88 14.15 -2.87
CA VAL A 8 -10.44 14.01 -2.58
C VAL A 8 -9.88 12.75 -3.25
N ILE A 9 -10.59 11.63 -3.17
CA ILE A 9 -10.19 10.36 -3.81
C ILE A 9 -10.08 10.54 -5.34
N GLU A 10 -11.08 11.14 -5.97
CA GLU A 10 -11.08 11.37 -7.42
C GLU A 10 -9.94 12.31 -7.87
N ALA A 11 -9.70 13.39 -7.13
CA ALA A 11 -8.59 14.31 -7.40
C ALA A 11 -7.24 13.61 -7.27
N PHE A 12 -7.06 12.79 -6.25
CA PHE A 12 -5.84 12.02 -6.03
C PHE A 12 -5.61 10.96 -7.12
N ILE A 13 -6.65 10.23 -7.52
CA ILE A 13 -6.56 9.26 -8.63
C ILE A 13 -6.13 9.95 -9.92
N LYS A 14 -6.68 11.14 -10.19
CA LYS A 14 -6.27 11.94 -11.36
C LYS A 14 -4.78 12.31 -11.29
N GLU A 15 -4.28 12.69 -10.13
CA GLU A 15 -2.86 13.02 -9.95
C GLU A 15 -1.95 11.80 -10.16
N LEU A 16 -2.30 10.63 -9.63
CA LEU A 16 -1.56 9.38 -9.86
C LEU A 16 -1.43 9.05 -11.35
N ARG A 17 -2.53 9.18 -12.10
CA ARG A 17 -2.54 8.98 -13.55
C ARG A 17 -1.65 9.96 -14.28
N LEU A 18 -1.82 11.25 -14.01
CA LEU A 18 -1.03 12.32 -14.64
C LEU A 18 0.46 12.13 -14.40
N MET A 19 0.86 11.73 -13.21
CA MET A 19 2.26 11.50 -12.91
C MET A 19 2.83 10.30 -13.67
N TYR A 20 2.09 9.20 -13.77
CA TYR A 20 2.48 8.07 -14.61
C TYR A 20 2.64 8.49 -16.09
N GLU A 21 1.63 9.16 -16.64
CA GLU A 21 1.62 9.63 -18.03
C GLU A 21 2.75 10.61 -18.33
N ARG A 22 3.08 11.51 -17.41
CA ARG A 22 4.23 12.43 -17.51
C ARG A 22 5.58 11.70 -17.48
N THR A 23 5.67 10.58 -16.77
CA THR A 23 6.92 9.83 -16.61
C THR A 23 7.15 8.88 -17.77
N TYR A 24 6.12 8.17 -18.19
CA TYR A 24 6.23 7.05 -19.15
C TYR A 24 5.48 7.29 -20.47
N THR A 25 4.76 8.40 -20.59
CA THR A 25 3.98 8.74 -21.79
C THR A 25 2.97 7.64 -22.16
N THR A 26 3.16 6.96 -23.28
CA THR A 26 2.27 5.91 -23.80
C THR A 26 2.76 4.48 -23.50
N LEU A 27 3.85 4.33 -22.73
CA LEU A 27 4.32 3.01 -22.35
C LEU A 27 3.31 2.35 -21.40
N GLU A 28 2.99 1.08 -21.68
CA GLU A 28 2.03 0.29 -20.91
C GLU A 28 0.69 1.04 -20.67
N PRO A 29 -0.09 1.31 -21.74
CA PRO A 29 -1.24 2.22 -21.70
C PRO A 29 -2.38 1.75 -20.79
N SER A 30 -2.37 0.50 -20.35
CA SER A 30 -3.32 -0.06 -19.39
C SER A 30 -3.01 0.32 -17.93
N TYR A 31 -1.75 0.66 -17.59
CA TYR A 31 -1.32 0.85 -16.21
C TYR A 31 -1.98 2.03 -15.50
N PRO A 32 -2.19 3.21 -16.12
CA PRO A 32 -2.96 4.28 -15.49
C PRO A 32 -4.37 3.87 -15.08
N GLY A 33 -5.01 3.03 -15.91
CA GLY A 33 -6.34 2.47 -15.61
C GLY A 33 -6.31 1.51 -14.43
N ILE A 34 -5.29 0.64 -14.36
CA ILE A 34 -5.10 -0.30 -13.24
C ILE A 34 -4.83 0.46 -11.94
N ILE A 35 -3.93 1.46 -11.96
CA ILE A 35 -3.65 2.31 -10.80
C ILE A 35 -4.93 2.99 -10.30
N SER A 36 -5.71 3.55 -11.22
CA SER A 36 -6.98 4.21 -10.89
C SER A 36 -7.97 3.25 -10.22
N PHE A 37 -8.13 2.06 -10.78
CA PHE A 37 -9.03 1.04 -10.23
C PHE A 37 -8.60 0.59 -8.83
N VAL A 38 -7.31 0.29 -8.65
CA VAL A 38 -6.79 -0.13 -7.34
C VAL A 38 -6.91 0.99 -6.32
N ALA A 39 -6.59 2.25 -6.70
CA ALA A 39 -6.71 3.40 -5.82
C ALA A 39 -8.17 3.62 -5.37
N GLN A 40 -9.13 3.52 -6.30
CA GLN A 40 -10.55 3.62 -5.97
C GLN A 40 -10.96 2.55 -4.95
N VAL A 41 -10.66 1.28 -5.25
CA VAL A 41 -11.03 0.15 -4.36
C VAL A 41 -10.36 0.27 -3.00
N ALA A 42 -9.06 0.60 -2.95
CA ALA A 42 -8.32 0.69 -1.69
C ALA A 42 -8.83 1.86 -0.82
N LEU A 43 -8.97 3.06 -1.39
CA LEU A 43 -9.35 4.24 -0.62
C LEU A 43 -10.81 4.22 -0.19
N GLU A 44 -11.73 3.71 -1.01
CA GLU A 44 -13.12 3.51 -0.60
C GLU A 44 -13.23 2.47 0.53
N THR A 45 -12.42 1.42 0.49
CA THR A 45 -12.35 0.44 1.57
C THR A 45 -11.79 1.06 2.85
N ILE A 46 -10.67 1.79 2.77
CA ILE A 46 -10.06 2.47 3.93
C ILE A 46 -11.01 3.53 4.51
N ALA A 47 -11.80 4.22 3.68
CA ALA A 47 -12.78 5.20 4.15
C ALA A 47 -13.88 4.60 5.05
N THR A 48 -14.03 3.29 5.11
CA THR A 48 -14.96 2.60 6.02
C THR A 48 -14.33 2.27 7.38
N SER A 49 -13.01 2.47 7.54
CA SER A 49 -12.29 2.17 8.77
C SER A 49 -12.55 3.20 9.86
N ASP A 50 -12.61 2.74 11.09
CA ASP A 50 -12.64 3.55 12.31
C ASP A 50 -11.26 3.66 13.00
N ALA A 51 -10.18 3.25 12.33
CA ALA A 51 -8.81 3.44 12.80
C ALA A 51 -8.41 4.91 12.67
N ALA A 52 -8.14 5.57 13.77
CA ALA A 52 -7.97 7.03 13.84
C ALA A 52 -6.77 7.59 13.02
N TYR A 53 -5.73 6.79 12.78
CA TYR A 53 -4.51 7.24 12.09
C TYR A 53 -4.38 6.68 10.66
N HIS A 54 -4.79 5.43 10.46
CA HIS A 54 -4.64 4.71 9.19
C HIS A 54 -5.88 4.95 8.30
N ASP A 55 -6.06 6.20 7.91
CA ASP A 55 -7.19 6.71 7.15
C ASP A 55 -6.85 7.00 5.68
N VAL A 56 -7.82 7.54 4.94
CA VAL A 56 -7.67 7.95 3.54
C VAL A 56 -6.55 8.98 3.38
N SER A 57 -6.45 9.95 4.31
CA SER A 57 -5.45 11.04 4.23
C SER A 57 -4.04 10.50 4.42
N HIS A 58 -3.83 9.58 5.36
CA HIS A 58 -2.58 8.89 5.57
C HIS A 58 -2.14 8.14 4.31
N THR A 59 -3.02 7.33 3.74
CA THR A 59 -2.73 6.54 2.53
C THR A 59 -2.39 7.43 1.34
N ILE A 60 -3.11 8.53 1.14
CA ILE A 60 -2.82 9.52 0.10
C ILE A 60 -1.43 10.11 0.30
N MET A 61 -1.11 10.58 1.51
CA MET A 61 0.19 11.21 1.80
C MET A 61 1.36 10.24 1.59
N VAL A 62 1.24 9.01 2.09
CA VAL A 62 2.29 7.98 1.91
C VAL A 62 2.50 7.67 0.43
N THR A 63 1.41 7.56 -0.33
CA THR A 63 1.50 7.24 -1.77
C THR A 63 2.10 8.40 -2.56
N LEU A 64 1.73 9.66 -2.28
CA LEU A 64 2.33 10.83 -2.93
C LEU A 64 3.83 10.94 -2.65
N VAL A 65 4.24 10.79 -1.39
CA VAL A 65 5.66 10.80 -1.02
C VAL A 65 6.42 9.67 -1.71
N GLY A 66 5.87 8.46 -1.70
CA GLY A 66 6.48 7.33 -2.39
C GLY A 66 6.61 7.54 -3.89
N GLN A 67 5.58 8.12 -4.52
CA GLN A 67 5.60 8.49 -5.95
C GLN A 67 6.73 9.47 -6.27
N GLU A 68 6.92 10.51 -5.46
CA GLU A 68 7.99 11.49 -5.66
C GLU A 68 9.39 10.88 -5.44
N ILE A 69 9.55 9.98 -4.47
CA ILE A 69 10.79 9.22 -4.28
C ILE A 69 11.09 8.39 -5.51
N LEU A 70 10.09 7.68 -6.05
CA LEU A 70 10.26 6.82 -7.22
C LEU A 70 10.57 7.64 -8.48
N ARG A 71 9.92 8.80 -8.64
CA ARG A 71 10.20 9.76 -9.71
C ARG A 71 11.63 10.31 -9.62
N GLY A 72 12.06 10.72 -8.43
CA GLY A 72 13.43 11.17 -8.19
C GLY A 72 14.46 10.11 -8.57
N ARG A 73 14.20 8.84 -8.20
CA ARG A 73 15.04 7.71 -8.59
C ARG A 73 15.04 7.48 -10.11
N HIS A 74 13.88 7.55 -10.76
CA HIS A 74 13.78 7.42 -12.21
C HIS A 74 14.62 8.47 -12.94
N ILE A 75 14.55 9.73 -12.50
CA ILE A 75 15.33 10.83 -13.10
C ILE A 75 16.83 10.67 -12.85
N SER A 76 17.23 10.30 -11.64
CA SER A 76 18.65 10.26 -11.25
C SER A 76 19.40 9.03 -11.73
N VAL A 77 18.73 7.88 -11.82
CA VAL A 77 19.34 6.57 -12.12
C VAL A 77 18.81 5.96 -13.41
N GLY A 78 17.59 6.30 -13.82
CA GLY A 78 16.98 5.82 -15.08
C GLY A 78 16.55 4.36 -15.08
N ASN A 79 16.53 3.68 -13.92
CA ASN A 79 16.29 2.24 -13.83
C ASN A 79 14.92 1.83 -13.26
N VAL A 80 13.97 2.75 -13.19
CA VAL A 80 12.60 2.45 -12.73
C VAL A 80 11.75 2.17 -13.97
N THR A 81 11.30 0.94 -14.11
CA THR A 81 10.42 0.53 -15.21
C THR A 81 8.95 0.90 -14.93
N PRO A 82 8.07 0.97 -15.96
CA PRO A 82 6.63 1.10 -15.76
C PRO A 82 6.06 0.05 -14.82
N ARG A 83 6.56 -1.19 -14.88
CA ARG A 83 6.15 -2.29 -14.01
C ARG A 83 6.54 -2.03 -12.56
N ASP A 84 7.78 -1.59 -12.29
CA ASP A 84 8.22 -1.24 -10.92
C ASP A 84 7.34 -0.15 -10.33
N TRP A 85 7.01 0.86 -11.15
CA TRP A 85 6.11 1.95 -10.76
C TRP A 85 4.73 1.43 -10.37
N LEU A 86 4.12 0.61 -11.25
CA LEU A 86 2.80 0.04 -10.99
C LEU A 86 2.76 -0.73 -9.67
N HIS A 87 3.68 -1.70 -9.49
CA HIS A 87 3.69 -2.55 -8.30
C HIS A 87 3.98 -1.77 -7.02
N PHE A 88 4.89 -0.78 -7.09
CA PHE A 88 5.20 0.06 -5.95
C PHE A 88 4.01 0.94 -5.53
N ILE A 89 3.36 1.62 -6.47
CA ILE A 89 2.17 2.44 -6.17
C ILE A 89 1.04 1.58 -5.61
N VAL A 90 0.75 0.43 -6.22
CA VAL A 90 -0.27 -0.51 -5.72
C VAL A 90 0.06 -0.99 -4.30
N SER A 91 1.34 -1.26 -3.99
CA SER A 91 1.74 -1.67 -2.65
C SER A 91 1.51 -0.57 -1.61
N LEU A 92 1.77 0.70 -1.95
CA LEU A 92 1.52 1.84 -1.06
C LEU A 92 0.02 2.09 -0.85
N LEU A 93 -0.79 1.94 -1.89
CA LEU A 93 -2.25 2.04 -1.77
C LEU A 93 -2.85 0.98 -0.84
N CYS A 94 -2.23 -0.20 -0.78
CA CYS A 94 -2.77 -1.35 -0.05
C CYS A 94 -2.03 -1.65 1.26
N HIS A 95 -0.97 -0.93 1.64
CA HIS A 95 -0.11 -1.32 2.76
C HIS A 95 -0.85 -1.41 4.10
N ASP A 96 -1.79 -0.51 4.33
CA ASP A 96 -2.55 -0.39 5.59
C ASP A 96 -4.01 -0.87 5.49
N ILE A 97 -4.45 -1.35 4.32
CA ILE A 97 -5.83 -1.79 4.14
C ILE A 97 -6.24 -2.92 5.10
N GLY A 98 -5.25 -3.68 5.57
CA GLY A 98 -5.45 -4.78 6.52
C GLY A 98 -5.95 -4.36 7.90
N TYR A 99 -5.94 -3.07 8.23
CA TYR A 99 -6.61 -2.57 9.43
C TYR A 99 -8.13 -2.75 9.34
N VAL A 100 -8.72 -2.56 8.16
CA VAL A 100 -10.18 -2.63 7.98
C VAL A 100 -10.68 -4.04 8.26
N ARG A 101 -11.68 -4.17 9.14
CA ARG A 101 -12.35 -5.43 9.42
C ARG A 101 -13.36 -5.78 8.32
N GLY A 102 -13.57 -7.07 8.08
CA GLY A 102 -14.53 -7.53 7.08
C GLY A 102 -14.01 -7.53 5.63
N ILE A 103 -12.74 -7.24 5.38
CA ILE A 103 -12.18 -7.18 4.01
C ILE A 103 -11.69 -8.51 3.48
N CYS A 104 -11.28 -9.44 4.35
CA CYS A 104 -10.82 -10.77 3.97
C CYS A 104 -12.00 -11.73 3.88
N ARG A 105 -11.97 -12.68 2.94
CA ARG A 105 -13.08 -13.63 2.70
C ARG A 105 -13.46 -14.48 3.91
N GLY A 106 -12.51 -14.69 4.81
CA GLY A 106 -12.74 -15.46 6.02
C GLY A 106 -13.24 -14.64 7.21
N ASP A 107 -13.38 -13.31 7.08
CA ASP A 107 -13.89 -12.45 8.14
C ASP A 107 -15.40 -12.64 8.31
N GLY A 108 -15.87 -12.67 9.55
CA GLY A 108 -17.30 -12.78 9.89
C GLY A 108 -17.52 -13.19 11.33
N ASP A 109 -18.73 -13.01 11.83
CA ASP A 109 -19.19 -13.42 13.16
C ASP A 109 -18.25 -12.97 14.31
N GLY A 110 -17.74 -11.74 14.22
CA GLY A 110 -16.81 -11.17 15.22
C GLY A 110 -15.40 -11.78 15.20
N GLN A 111 -15.11 -12.62 14.20
CA GLN A 111 -13.82 -13.24 14.00
C GLN A 111 -13.16 -12.73 12.70
N PHE A 112 -11.86 -12.44 12.77
CA PHE A 112 -11.12 -11.82 11.69
C PHE A 112 -9.85 -12.63 11.38
N VAL A 113 -9.61 -12.88 10.10
CA VAL A 113 -8.42 -13.60 9.63
C VAL A 113 -7.16 -12.80 9.95
N THR A 114 -6.14 -13.47 10.46
CA THR A 114 -4.88 -12.85 10.91
C THR A 114 -3.69 -13.11 10.01
N ASN A 115 -3.76 -14.17 9.18
CA ASN A 115 -2.64 -14.57 8.33
C ASN A 115 -3.12 -15.39 7.12
N LEU A 116 -2.18 -15.74 6.26
CA LEU A 116 -2.42 -16.51 5.04
C LEU A 116 -2.81 -17.97 5.31
N ALA A 117 -2.59 -18.50 6.51
CA ALA A 117 -3.02 -19.84 6.91
C ALA A 117 -4.51 -19.90 7.30
N GLY A 118 -5.15 -18.74 7.45
CA GLY A 118 -6.56 -18.64 7.80
C GLY A 118 -6.82 -18.63 9.32
N ASP A 119 -5.77 -18.47 10.14
CA ASP A 119 -5.96 -18.30 11.58
C ASP A 119 -6.80 -17.06 11.87
N LYS A 120 -7.63 -17.12 12.91
CA LYS A 120 -8.57 -16.05 13.25
C LYS A 120 -8.36 -15.54 14.67
N VAL A 121 -8.74 -14.29 14.88
CA VAL A 121 -8.81 -13.64 16.18
C VAL A 121 -10.21 -13.08 16.39
N SER A 122 -10.71 -13.20 17.61
CA SER A 122 -11.91 -12.49 18.06
C SER A 122 -11.52 -11.10 18.56
N VAL A 123 -12.26 -10.09 18.12
CA VAL A 123 -12.08 -8.70 18.56
C VAL A 123 -13.22 -8.36 19.52
N PRO A 124 -12.93 -7.78 20.69
CA PRO A 124 -13.96 -7.36 21.65
C PRO A 124 -14.99 -6.42 21.01
N GLU A 125 -16.24 -6.53 21.44
CA GLU A 125 -17.29 -5.59 21.04
C GLU A 125 -16.90 -4.15 21.44
N GLY A 126 -17.12 -3.20 20.51
CA GLY A 126 -16.71 -1.80 20.70
C GLY A 126 -15.25 -1.48 20.44
N ALA A 127 -14.39 -2.46 20.15
CA ALA A 127 -13.03 -2.17 19.74
C ALA A 127 -12.99 -1.63 18.31
N THR A 128 -12.10 -0.67 18.05
CA THR A 128 -11.87 -0.09 16.72
C THR A 128 -11.00 -1.01 15.84
N ASP A 129 -10.88 -0.67 14.56
CA ASP A 129 -9.98 -1.33 13.59
C ASP A 129 -8.50 -1.31 14.01
N ALA A 130 -8.10 -0.42 14.94
CA ALA A 130 -6.79 -0.42 15.55
C ALA A 130 -6.44 -1.76 16.25
N ALA A 131 -7.44 -2.57 16.63
CA ALA A 131 -7.23 -3.94 17.13
C ALA A 131 -6.52 -4.85 16.11
N MET A 132 -6.58 -4.51 14.81
CA MET A 132 -5.89 -5.25 13.74
C MET A 132 -4.40 -4.90 13.61
N THR A 133 -3.87 -3.97 14.40
CA THR A 133 -2.44 -3.56 14.34
C THR A 133 -1.45 -4.74 14.26
N PRO A 134 -1.56 -5.82 15.05
CA PRO A 134 -0.61 -6.93 14.94
C PRO A 134 -0.70 -7.71 13.63
N TYR A 135 -1.82 -7.60 12.93
CA TYR A 135 -2.18 -8.46 11.79
C TYR A 135 -2.27 -7.71 10.46
N HIS A 136 -2.30 -6.37 10.46
CA HIS A 136 -2.62 -5.55 9.28
C HIS A 136 -1.76 -5.89 8.07
N ILE A 137 -0.45 -6.10 8.23
CA ILE A 137 0.44 -6.47 7.11
C ILE A 137 0.03 -7.78 6.45
N ALA A 138 -0.23 -8.83 7.25
CA ALA A 138 -0.65 -10.12 6.71
C ALA A 138 -2.03 -10.03 6.05
N ARG A 139 -2.94 -9.25 6.61
CA ARG A 139 -4.28 -8.98 6.08
C ARG A 139 -4.22 -8.15 4.80
N SER A 140 -3.34 -7.14 4.71
CA SER A 140 -3.11 -6.37 3.49
C SER A 140 -2.64 -7.26 2.34
N LYS A 141 -1.71 -8.17 2.59
CA LYS A 141 -1.28 -9.17 1.60
C LYS A 141 -2.42 -10.09 1.18
N LEU A 142 -3.22 -10.57 2.16
CA LEU A 142 -4.36 -11.43 1.86
C LEU A 142 -5.39 -10.70 1.00
N PHE A 143 -5.70 -9.44 1.31
CA PHE A 143 -6.57 -8.60 0.49
C PHE A 143 -6.08 -8.49 -0.95
N VAL A 144 -4.80 -8.18 -1.16
CA VAL A 144 -4.19 -8.09 -2.50
C VAL A 144 -4.34 -9.41 -3.24
N ARG A 145 -4.02 -10.52 -2.61
CA ARG A 145 -4.14 -11.87 -3.18
C ARG A 145 -5.58 -12.22 -3.55
N GLU A 146 -6.54 -11.92 -2.68
CA GLU A 146 -7.94 -12.24 -2.91
C GLU A 146 -8.62 -11.36 -3.95
N ARG A 147 -8.21 -10.09 -4.06
CA ARG A 147 -8.86 -9.11 -4.92
C ARG A 147 -8.22 -8.98 -6.29
N PHE A 148 -6.88 -9.12 -6.38
CA PHE A 148 -6.14 -8.79 -7.60
C PHE A 148 -5.52 -10.00 -8.31
N SER A 149 -5.66 -11.23 -7.80
CA SER A 149 -5.13 -12.45 -8.44
C SER A 149 -5.92 -12.93 -9.68
N LYS A 150 -6.95 -12.20 -10.10
CA LYS A 150 -7.80 -12.60 -11.23
C LYS A 150 -7.22 -12.19 -12.58
N ALA A 151 -7.58 -12.93 -13.64
CA ALA A 151 -7.12 -12.69 -15.02
C ALA A 151 -7.29 -11.25 -15.54
N VAL A 152 -8.28 -10.50 -15.05
CA VAL A 152 -8.52 -9.08 -15.42
C VAL A 152 -7.37 -8.17 -14.99
N LEU A 153 -6.60 -8.55 -13.96
CA LEU A 153 -5.45 -7.81 -13.45
C LEU A 153 -4.15 -8.60 -13.65
N SER A 154 -4.01 -9.29 -14.78
CA SER A 154 -2.85 -10.11 -15.12
C SER A 154 -1.50 -9.39 -15.10
N HIS A 155 -1.53 -8.04 -15.18
CA HIS A 155 -0.33 -7.22 -15.06
C HIS A 155 0.17 -7.05 -13.62
N LEU A 156 -0.64 -7.42 -12.61
CA LEU A 156 -0.26 -7.34 -11.20
C LEU A 156 0.35 -8.66 -10.72
N ASP A 157 1.63 -8.61 -10.40
CA ASP A 157 2.29 -9.67 -9.67
C ASP A 157 2.02 -9.50 -8.17
N THR A 158 1.06 -10.25 -7.65
CA THR A 158 0.66 -10.15 -6.24
C THR A 158 1.80 -10.51 -5.28
N ALA A 159 2.71 -11.42 -5.68
CA ALA A 159 3.83 -11.81 -4.85
C ALA A 159 4.85 -10.66 -4.69
N GLU A 160 5.09 -9.91 -5.77
CA GLU A 160 5.96 -8.73 -5.72
C GLU A 160 5.33 -7.61 -4.86
N ILE A 161 4.03 -7.35 -5.03
CA ILE A 161 3.29 -6.38 -4.22
C ILE A 161 3.32 -6.76 -2.74
N GLU A 162 3.08 -8.04 -2.42
CA GLU A 162 3.17 -8.57 -1.05
C GLU A 162 4.56 -8.39 -0.43
N ALA A 163 5.62 -8.54 -1.23
CA ALA A 163 6.98 -8.30 -0.79
C ALA A 163 7.25 -6.83 -0.47
N TYR A 164 6.67 -5.89 -1.24
CA TYR A 164 6.74 -4.46 -0.91
C TYR A 164 5.94 -4.13 0.35
N ILE A 165 4.73 -4.66 0.50
CA ILE A 165 3.91 -4.48 1.71
C ILE A 165 4.64 -5.01 2.95
N GLU A 166 5.34 -6.17 2.86
CA GLU A 166 6.12 -6.68 4.00
C GLU A 166 7.20 -5.70 4.46
N ARG A 167 7.78 -4.92 3.57
CA ARG A 167 8.82 -3.93 3.91
C ARG A 167 8.30 -2.72 4.69
N THR A 168 6.99 -2.49 4.71
CA THR A 168 6.37 -1.45 5.54
C THR A 168 6.21 -1.86 7.00
N ARG A 169 6.47 -3.15 7.32
CA ARG A 169 6.44 -3.65 8.69
C ARG A 169 7.46 -2.90 9.55
N SER A 170 6.97 -2.17 10.54
CA SER A 170 7.83 -1.55 11.54
C SER A 170 8.66 -2.61 12.25
N PRO A 171 9.99 -2.39 12.41
CA PRO A 171 10.78 -3.30 13.22
C PRO A 171 10.20 -3.34 14.62
N SER A 172 9.92 -4.55 15.14
CA SER A 172 9.55 -4.73 16.55
C SER A 172 10.57 -4.01 17.41
N PRO A 173 10.16 -3.26 18.46
CA PRO A 173 11.10 -2.61 19.34
C PRO A 173 11.98 -3.68 19.98
N ARG A 174 13.22 -3.81 19.50
CA ARG A 174 14.24 -4.60 20.21
C ARG A 174 14.44 -3.92 21.55
N ARG A 175 14.18 -4.63 22.63
CA ARG A 175 14.61 -4.21 23.97
C ARG A 175 16.12 -3.97 23.91
N SER A 176 16.52 -2.77 24.30
CA SER A 176 17.86 -2.23 24.52
C SER A 176 18.60 -1.61 23.34
N SER A 177 18.88 -0.34 23.61
CA SER A 177 20.00 0.53 23.24
C SER A 177 20.17 0.96 21.80
N THR A 178 20.17 2.30 21.72
CA THR A 178 20.73 3.17 20.69
C THR A 178 19.87 3.45 19.44
N ARG A 179 19.38 4.68 19.41
CA ARG A 179 18.73 5.33 18.28
C ARG A 179 19.44 5.03 16.97
N GLN A 180 18.72 4.43 16.04
CA GLN A 180 18.93 4.66 14.61
C GLN A 180 17.57 4.83 13.96
N LEU A 181 17.31 6.04 13.49
CA LEU A 181 16.25 6.32 12.53
C LEU A 181 16.51 5.47 11.29
N THR A 182 15.74 4.41 11.12
CA THR A 182 15.77 3.62 9.88
C THR A 182 14.57 4.07 9.04
N ILE A 183 14.78 5.14 8.31
CA ILE A 183 13.92 5.52 7.20
C ILE A 183 14.12 4.47 6.10
N PHE A 184 13.05 3.80 5.70
CA PHE A 184 12.91 2.98 4.50
C PHE A 184 14.22 2.34 3.96
N ARG A 185 14.68 1.26 4.57
CA ARG A 185 15.71 0.40 3.95
C ARG A 185 15.09 -0.41 2.79
N GLY A 186 15.08 0.19 1.64
CA GLY A 186 14.62 -0.45 0.39
C GLY A 186 14.92 0.35 -0.86
N CYS A 187 15.18 1.64 -0.77
CA CYS A 187 15.75 2.42 -1.86
C CYS A 187 17.23 2.64 -1.57
N CYS A 188 18.07 1.84 -2.22
CA CYS A 188 19.54 1.88 -2.23
C CYS A 188 20.17 3.20 -1.84
N VAL A 189 20.90 3.20 -0.71
CA VAL A 189 22.09 4.03 -0.58
C VAL A 189 23.27 3.09 -0.80
N GLN A 190 23.80 3.03 -2.02
CA GLN A 190 25.18 2.59 -2.22
C GLN A 190 26.08 3.68 -1.68
N GLN A 191 26.85 3.35 -0.65
CA GLN A 191 27.98 4.17 -0.22
C GLN A 191 28.94 4.35 -1.39
N ILE A 192 29.18 5.60 -1.75
CA ILE A 192 30.36 5.96 -2.54
C ILE A 192 31.52 5.90 -1.57
N SER A 193 32.32 4.85 -1.63
CA SER A 193 33.64 4.81 -1.00
C SER A 193 34.56 5.66 -1.86
N SER A 194 34.88 6.87 -1.38
CA SER A 194 35.99 7.67 -1.85
C SER A 194 37.29 6.95 -1.43
N GLY A 195 37.95 6.28 -2.38
CA GLY A 195 39.33 5.85 -2.25
C GLY A 195 40.28 7.04 -2.50
N SER A 196 41.15 7.26 -1.54
CA SER A 196 42.32 8.11 -1.67
C SER A 196 43.38 7.40 -2.52
#